data_e3ed55cbadd639b916b96e067727cd8f
#
_entry.id   e3ed55cbadd639b916b96e067727cd8f
#
_cell.length_a   1.000
_cell.length_b   1.000
_cell.length_c   1.000
_cell.angle_alpha   90.00
_cell.angle_beta   90.00
_cell.angle_gamma   90.00
#
_symmetry.space_group_name_H-M   'P 1'
#
loop_
_entity.id
_entity.type
_entity.pdbx_description
1 polymer ?
#
loop_
_entity_poly.entity_id
_entity_poly.type
_entity_poly.pdbx_seq_one_letter_code
_entity_poly.pdbx_strand_id
1 'polypeptide(L)'
;LRDEIRALQSDTGISTIFVTHDQDEALSISDRICVMKDGEMQQIGTPREIYFKPANNFVARFVGAMNEIPSATVPDGNRPPNSSMLLRPDAVTVCARGEVGSLDAVVTGQHFGGSTTMVRLRLELGGVVISAQLLSRSINLSVGDKVGVVLNTNEAIVEP
;
A
#
# COMPACT_ATOMS: atom_id res chain seq x y z
N LEU A 1 25.07 1.73 -5.43
CA LEU A 1 25.16 3.11 -4.95
C LEU A 1 24.45 3.34 -3.63
N ARG A 2 23.15 2.93 -3.47
CA ARG A 2 22.39 3.10 -2.21
C ARG A 2 23.07 2.41 -1.02
N ASP A 3 23.43 1.14 -1.18
CA ASP A 3 24.11 0.34 -0.15
C ASP A 3 25.50 0.91 0.19
N GLU A 4 26.21 1.47 -0.79
CA GLU A 4 27.52 2.09 -0.59
C GLU A 4 27.41 3.39 0.23
N ILE A 5 26.41 4.22 -0.06
CA ILE A 5 26.12 5.44 0.73
C ILE A 5 25.80 5.06 2.17
N ARG A 6 24.95 4.04 2.38
CA ARG A 6 24.57 3.57 3.71
C ARG A 6 25.80 3.02 4.47
N ALA A 7 26.62 2.20 3.82
CA ALA A 7 27.84 1.64 4.40
C ALA A 7 28.82 2.76 4.81
N LEU A 8 29.07 3.72 3.93
CA LEU A 8 29.97 4.85 4.20
C LEU A 8 29.48 5.69 5.37
N GLN A 9 28.17 5.98 5.45
CA GLN A 9 27.57 6.72 6.53
C GLN A 9 27.71 5.95 7.87
N SER A 10 27.49 4.64 7.84
CA SER A 10 27.62 3.79 9.04
C SER A 10 29.07 3.73 9.53
N ASP A 11 30.02 3.61 8.61
CA ASP A 11 31.44 3.51 8.94
C ASP A 11 32.02 4.83 9.48
N THR A 12 31.55 5.95 8.95
CA THR A 12 32.06 7.28 9.33
C THR A 12 31.29 7.91 10.48
N GLY A 13 30.06 7.47 10.76
CA GLY A 13 29.19 8.08 11.76
C GLY A 13 28.74 9.51 11.44
N ILE A 14 28.88 9.95 10.19
CA ILE A 14 28.54 11.32 9.77
C ILE A 14 27.02 11.45 9.65
N SER A 15 26.46 12.54 10.21
CA SER A 15 25.07 12.92 9.95
C SER A 15 24.91 13.41 8.52
N THR A 16 24.06 12.78 7.75
CA THR A 16 23.84 13.09 6.32
C THR A 16 22.39 13.48 6.11
N ILE A 17 22.14 14.56 5.38
CA ILE A 17 20.81 14.92 4.87
C ILE A 17 20.78 14.59 3.37
N PHE A 18 19.84 13.73 2.99
CA PHE A 18 19.64 13.32 1.62
C PHE A 18 18.29 13.84 1.13
N VAL A 19 18.28 14.58 0.02
CA VAL A 19 17.05 15.11 -0.57
C VAL A 19 16.77 14.34 -1.86
N THR A 20 15.62 13.70 -1.92
CA THR A 20 15.19 12.92 -3.08
C THR A 20 13.70 13.05 -3.32
N HIS A 21 13.27 12.83 -4.55
CA HIS A 21 11.87 12.61 -4.92
C HIS A 21 11.55 11.11 -5.14
N ASP A 22 12.56 10.25 -5.01
CA ASP A 22 12.40 8.79 -5.11
C ASP A 22 12.07 8.23 -3.72
N GLN A 23 10.86 7.71 -3.60
CA GLN A 23 10.33 7.18 -2.34
C GLN A 23 11.04 5.88 -1.91
N ASP A 24 11.40 5.03 -2.87
CA ASP A 24 12.11 3.77 -2.60
C ASP A 24 13.53 4.05 -2.10
N GLU A 25 14.17 5.11 -2.60
CA GLU A 25 15.44 5.58 -2.05
C GLU A 25 15.27 6.03 -0.59
N ALA A 26 14.34 6.94 -0.34
CA ALA A 26 14.11 7.45 1.01
C ALA A 26 13.82 6.31 2.00
N LEU A 27 12.94 5.37 1.63
CA LEU A 27 12.56 4.23 2.49
C LEU A 27 13.72 3.26 2.76
N SER A 28 14.66 3.10 1.79
CA SER A 28 15.72 2.09 1.88
C SER A 28 16.98 2.55 2.59
N ILE A 29 17.33 3.86 2.51
CA ILE A 29 18.62 4.34 3.02
C ILE A 29 18.53 5.20 4.28
N SER A 30 17.34 5.73 4.61
CA SER A 30 17.21 6.70 5.70
C SER A 30 16.94 6.05 7.07
N ASP A 31 17.49 6.64 8.13
CA ASP A 31 17.08 6.33 9.50
C ASP A 31 15.77 7.04 9.86
N ARG A 32 15.60 8.25 9.32
CA ARG A 32 14.39 9.08 9.48
C ARG A 32 14.06 9.77 8.16
N ILE A 33 12.79 9.90 7.87
CA ILE A 33 12.26 10.58 6.69
C ILE A 33 11.43 11.78 7.14
N CYS A 34 11.64 12.91 6.48
CA CYS A 34 10.77 14.08 6.55
C CYS A 34 9.99 14.18 5.24
N VAL A 35 8.69 13.97 5.29
CA VAL A 35 7.81 14.22 4.13
C VAL A 35 7.39 15.68 4.14
N MET A 36 7.59 16.37 3.01
CA MET A 36 7.27 17.78 2.86
C MET A 36 6.28 18.00 1.72
N LYS A 37 5.43 19.00 1.85
CA LYS A 37 4.50 19.47 0.82
C LYS A 37 4.44 21.00 0.87
N ASP A 38 4.62 21.64 -0.26
CA ASP A 38 4.51 23.11 -0.42
C ASP A 38 5.34 23.91 0.62
N GLY A 39 6.54 23.39 0.96
CA GLY A 39 7.43 23.99 1.96
C GLY A 39 7.08 23.64 3.41
N GLU A 40 5.99 22.95 3.67
CA GLU A 40 5.56 22.54 4.99
C GLU A 40 5.87 21.07 5.28
N MET A 41 6.28 20.81 6.52
CA MET A 41 6.55 19.48 7.01
C MET A 41 5.23 18.75 7.31
N GLN A 42 4.99 17.63 6.66
CA GLN A 42 3.78 16.82 6.82
C GLN A 42 3.96 15.72 7.88
N GLN A 43 5.12 15.08 7.89
CA GLN A 43 5.46 14.05 8.87
C GLN A 43 6.97 13.86 8.94
N ILE A 44 7.48 13.58 10.16
CA ILE A 44 8.82 13.02 10.38
C ILE A 44 8.70 11.71 11.14
N GLY A 45 9.39 10.67 10.67
CA GLY A 45 9.41 9.37 11.33
C GLY A 45 10.44 8.43 10.73
N THR A 46 10.52 7.23 11.27
CA THR A 46 11.25 6.13 10.64
C THR A 46 10.57 5.71 9.33
N PRO A 47 11.27 5.05 8.40
CA PRO A 47 10.66 4.51 7.17
C PRO A 47 9.40 3.68 7.45
N ARG A 48 9.42 2.85 8.49
CA ARG A 48 8.27 2.03 8.88
C ARG A 48 7.07 2.86 9.37
N GLU A 49 7.33 3.92 10.15
CA GLU A 49 6.26 4.81 10.61
C GLU A 49 5.64 5.58 9.46
N ILE A 50 6.46 6.11 8.56
CA ILE A 50 5.99 6.83 7.37
C ILE A 50 5.13 5.92 6.47
N TYR A 51 5.54 4.66 6.31
CA TYR A 51 4.84 3.71 5.43
C TYR A 51 3.56 3.14 6.06
N PHE A 52 3.63 2.65 7.33
CA PHE A 52 2.53 1.94 7.97
C PHE A 52 1.64 2.81 8.86
N LYS A 53 2.11 4.01 9.25
CA LYS A 53 1.39 4.95 10.11
C LYS A 53 1.47 6.38 9.56
N PRO A 54 1.03 6.61 8.33
CA PRO A 54 1.05 7.96 7.74
C PRO A 54 0.14 8.89 8.55
N ALA A 55 0.62 10.11 8.81
CA ALA A 55 -0.08 11.08 9.64
C ALA A 55 -1.33 11.67 8.95
N ASN A 56 -1.37 11.62 7.62
CA ASN A 56 -2.49 12.09 6.82
C ASN A 56 -2.53 11.40 5.44
N ASN A 57 -3.60 11.66 4.70
CA ASN A 57 -3.85 11.06 3.40
C ASN A 57 -2.81 11.45 2.34
N PHE A 58 -2.26 12.66 2.45
CA PHE A 58 -1.18 13.08 1.56
C PHE A 58 0.04 12.19 1.73
N VAL A 59 0.51 11.99 2.95
CA VAL A 59 1.66 11.11 3.24
C VAL A 59 1.38 9.68 2.78
N ALA A 60 0.17 9.15 3.05
CA ALA A 60 -0.22 7.82 2.63
C ALA A 60 -0.09 7.62 1.11
N ARG A 61 -0.67 8.54 0.32
CA ARG A 61 -0.66 8.49 -1.14
C ARG A 61 0.72 8.84 -1.73
N PHE A 62 1.46 9.70 -1.05
CA PHE A 62 2.81 10.10 -1.50
C PHE A 62 3.82 8.97 -1.38
N VAL A 63 3.73 8.14 -0.34
CA VAL A 63 4.76 7.13 -0.02
C VAL A 63 4.48 5.75 -0.66
N GLY A 64 3.48 5.63 -1.50
CA GLY A 64 3.23 4.40 -2.23
C GLY A 64 1.78 4.26 -2.70
N ALA A 65 1.54 3.24 -3.51
CA ALA A 65 0.22 2.96 -4.05
C ALA A 65 -0.80 2.70 -2.94
N MET A 66 -2.02 3.23 -3.14
CA MET A 66 -3.15 3.02 -2.25
C MET A 66 -4.38 2.61 -3.05
N ASN A 67 -5.13 1.65 -2.52
CA ASN A 67 -6.49 1.39 -2.94
C ASN A 67 -7.41 2.35 -2.21
N GLU A 68 -8.32 2.97 -2.93
CA GLU A 68 -9.41 3.76 -2.35
C GLU A 68 -10.70 2.96 -2.46
N ILE A 69 -11.24 2.55 -1.32
CA ILE A 69 -12.40 1.66 -1.25
C ILE A 69 -13.53 2.40 -0.51
N PRO A 70 -14.64 2.70 -1.18
CA PRO A 70 -15.80 3.30 -0.53
C PRO A 70 -16.30 2.43 0.62
N SER A 71 -16.60 3.02 1.76
CA SER A 71 -17.06 2.29 2.96
C SER A 71 -18.30 1.45 2.69
N ALA A 72 -19.15 1.87 1.76
CA ALA A 72 -20.34 1.10 1.34
C ALA A 72 -19.99 -0.26 0.69
N THR A 73 -18.77 -0.46 0.24
CA THR A 73 -18.31 -1.71 -0.40
C THR A 73 -17.86 -2.76 0.62
N VAL A 74 -17.54 -2.34 1.84
CA VAL A 74 -17.05 -3.22 2.90
C VAL A 74 -18.16 -3.46 3.92
N PRO A 75 -18.57 -4.71 4.17
CA PRO A 75 -19.68 -5.05 5.08
C PRO A 75 -19.31 -4.90 6.56
N ASP A 76 -18.69 -3.83 6.94
CA ASP A 76 -18.24 -3.54 8.29
C ASP A 76 -19.00 -2.28 8.76
N GLY A 77 -20.07 -2.51 9.52
CA GLY A 77 -21.09 -1.50 9.89
C GLY A 77 -20.61 -0.38 10.82
N ASN A 78 -19.29 -0.19 11.00
CA ASN A 78 -18.76 0.75 11.99
C ASN A 78 -18.08 1.97 11.36
N ARG A 79 -18.28 2.24 10.06
CA ARG A 79 -17.65 3.35 9.34
C ARG A 79 -18.66 4.45 8.98
N PRO A 80 -18.23 5.72 8.96
CA PRO A 80 -19.10 6.80 8.54
C PRO A 80 -19.65 6.54 7.13
N PRO A 81 -20.96 6.75 6.91
CA PRO A 81 -21.50 6.74 5.55
C PRO A 81 -20.82 7.82 4.73
N ASN A 82 -20.54 7.55 3.46
CA ASN A 82 -19.83 8.40 2.51
C ASN A 82 -18.32 8.62 2.79
N SER A 83 -17.70 7.78 3.63
CA SER A 83 -16.25 7.77 3.79
C SER A 83 -15.60 6.79 2.82
N SER A 84 -14.31 6.95 2.57
CA SER A 84 -13.45 6.00 1.85
C SER A 84 -12.38 5.43 2.78
N MET A 85 -11.96 4.24 2.47
CA MET A 85 -10.84 3.59 3.12
C MET A 85 -9.64 3.56 2.18
N LEU A 86 -8.51 4.06 2.63
CA LEU A 86 -7.23 3.89 1.96
C LEU A 86 -6.55 2.63 2.49
N LEU A 87 -6.22 1.72 1.59
CA LEU A 87 -5.58 0.45 1.92
C LEU A 87 -4.44 0.15 0.96
N ARG A 88 -3.30 -0.26 1.48
CA ARG A 88 -2.17 -0.65 0.64
C ARG A 88 -2.44 -1.95 -0.11
N PRO A 89 -1.84 -2.13 -1.32
CA PRO A 89 -1.99 -3.38 -2.07
C PRO A 89 -1.48 -4.63 -1.35
N ASP A 90 -0.49 -4.51 -0.49
CA ASP A 90 0.07 -5.62 0.32
C ASP A 90 -0.83 -6.01 1.51
N ALA A 91 -1.78 -5.15 1.89
CA ALA A 91 -2.83 -5.46 2.87
C ALA A 91 -4.07 -6.14 2.24
N VAL A 92 -4.02 -6.46 0.95
CA VAL A 92 -5.08 -7.18 0.22
C VAL A 92 -4.64 -8.61 -0.03
N THR A 93 -5.39 -9.58 0.52
CA THR A 93 -5.14 -11.01 0.32
C THR A 93 -6.14 -11.58 -0.68
N VAL A 94 -5.65 -12.39 -1.61
CA VAL A 94 -6.51 -13.13 -2.55
C VAL A 94 -6.64 -14.57 -2.06
N CYS A 95 -7.88 -15.06 -2.05
CA CYS A 95 -8.24 -16.39 -1.56
C CYS A 95 -9.24 -17.07 -2.52
N ALA A 96 -9.72 -18.24 -2.14
CA ALA A 96 -10.76 -18.92 -2.89
C ALA A 96 -12.07 -18.10 -2.84
N ARG A 97 -12.83 -18.12 -3.94
CA ARG A 97 -14.13 -17.47 -4.00
C ARG A 97 -15.09 -18.06 -2.97
N GLY A 98 -15.84 -17.20 -2.27
CA GLY A 98 -16.82 -17.61 -1.26
C GLY A 98 -16.22 -18.01 0.09
N GLU A 99 -14.93 -17.74 0.32
CA GLU A 99 -14.32 -17.90 1.64
C GLU A 99 -14.95 -16.94 2.65
N VAL A 100 -15.13 -17.41 3.88
CA VAL A 100 -15.79 -16.61 4.94
C VAL A 100 -15.02 -15.31 5.19
N GLY A 101 -15.74 -14.19 5.12
CA GLY A 101 -15.15 -12.85 5.31
C GLY A 101 -14.47 -12.26 4.07
N SER A 102 -14.52 -12.96 2.94
CA SER A 102 -14.02 -12.41 1.67
C SER A 102 -15.11 -11.70 0.88
N LEU A 103 -14.66 -10.75 0.05
CA LEU A 103 -15.47 -10.11 -1.00
C LEU A 103 -15.22 -10.83 -2.33
N ASP A 104 -16.25 -11.09 -3.09
CA ASP A 104 -16.11 -11.68 -4.42
C ASP A 104 -15.53 -10.66 -5.41
N ALA A 105 -14.57 -11.10 -6.22
CA ALA A 105 -13.88 -10.26 -7.20
C ALA A 105 -13.53 -11.04 -8.47
N VAL A 106 -13.21 -10.28 -9.53
CA VAL A 106 -12.71 -10.81 -10.79
C VAL A 106 -11.36 -10.21 -11.09
N VAL A 107 -10.38 -11.04 -11.47
CA VAL A 107 -9.05 -10.60 -11.91
C VAL A 107 -9.20 -9.87 -13.26
N THR A 108 -8.77 -8.62 -13.31
CA THR A 108 -8.86 -7.77 -14.52
C THR A 108 -7.51 -7.47 -15.15
N GLY A 109 -6.42 -7.76 -14.46
CA GLY A 109 -5.06 -7.56 -14.99
C GLY A 109 -4.00 -8.03 -14.01
N GLN A 110 -2.80 -8.20 -14.54
CA GLN A 110 -1.61 -8.54 -13.74
C GLN A 110 -0.39 -7.83 -14.28
N HIS A 111 0.50 -7.45 -13.39
CA HIS A 111 1.80 -6.91 -13.73
C HIS A 111 2.88 -7.62 -12.92
N PHE A 112 3.71 -8.40 -13.62
CA PHE A 112 4.82 -9.13 -13.01
C PHE A 112 5.98 -8.19 -12.70
N GLY A 113 6.37 -8.10 -11.44
CA GLY A 113 7.47 -7.27 -10.94
C GLY A 113 8.66 -8.09 -10.38
N GLY A 114 8.82 -9.32 -10.83
CA GLY A 114 9.88 -10.22 -10.33
C GLY A 114 9.42 -11.00 -9.08
N SER A 115 9.89 -10.63 -7.90
CA SER A 115 9.52 -11.31 -6.64
C SER A 115 8.04 -11.14 -6.27
N THR A 116 7.42 -10.04 -6.70
CA THR A 116 6.00 -9.75 -6.48
C THR A 116 5.28 -9.52 -7.79
N THR A 117 3.98 -9.77 -7.78
CA THR A 117 3.06 -9.47 -8.89
C THR A 117 1.95 -8.58 -8.36
N MET A 118 1.69 -7.48 -9.05
CA MET A 118 0.55 -6.63 -8.81
C MET A 118 -0.65 -7.20 -9.58
N VAL A 119 -1.69 -7.62 -8.86
CA VAL A 119 -2.93 -8.15 -9.43
C VAL A 119 -4.01 -7.09 -9.31
N ARG A 120 -4.65 -6.74 -10.43
CA ARG A 120 -5.79 -5.83 -10.46
C ARG A 120 -7.08 -6.64 -10.36
N LEU A 121 -7.92 -6.27 -9.44
CA LEU A 121 -9.14 -6.96 -9.06
C LEU A 121 -10.32 -5.99 -9.15
N ARG A 122 -11.43 -6.43 -9.73
CA ARG A 122 -12.69 -5.70 -9.67
C ARG A 122 -13.62 -6.43 -8.70
N LEU A 123 -14.00 -5.77 -7.62
CA LEU A 123 -14.97 -6.27 -6.66
C LEU A 123 -16.34 -6.41 -7.33
N GLU A 124 -17.04 -7.52 -7.11
CA GLU A 124 -18.40 -7.70 -7.65
C GLU A 124 -19.38 -6.73 -6.98
N LEU A 125 -19.20 -6.47 -5.69
CA LEU A 125 -19.96 -5.45 -4.97
C LEU A 125 -19.40 -4.06 -5.30
N GLY A 126 -20.24 -3.19 -5.85
CA GLY A 126 -19.89 -1.79 -6.18
C GLY A 126 -18.96 -1.60 -7.38
N GLY A 127 -18.42 -2.66 -7.99
CA GLY A 127 -17.58 -2.58 -9.18
C GLY A 127 -16.22 -1.89 -8.96
N VAL A 128 -15.82 -1.68 -7.71
CA VAL A 128 -14.58 -0.99 -7.34
C VAL A 128 -13.36 -1.77 -7.81
N VAL A 129 -12.41 -1.08 -8.41
CA VAL A 129 -11.14 -1.68 -8.85
C VAL A 129 -10.08 -1.45 -7.78
N ILE A 130 -9.47 -2.53 -7.31
CA ILE A 130 -8.38 -2.53 -6.34
C ILE A 130 -7.19 -3.29 -6.87
N SER A 131 -6.04 -3.10 -6.24
CA SER A 131 -4.80 -3.83 -6.52
C SER A 131 -4.38 -4.64 -5.30
N ALA A 132 -3.91 -5.87 -5.52
CA ALA A 132 -3.25 -6.70 -4.52
C ALA A 132 -1.80 -6.94 -4.92
N GLN A 133 -0.88 -6.84 -3.97
CA GLN A 133 0.52 -7.20 -4.17
C GLN A 133 0.79 -8.57 -3.59
N LEU A 134 1.07 -9.53 -4.45
CA LEU A 134 1.24 -10.93 -4.08
C LEU A 134 2.65 -11.42 -4.40
N LEU A 135 3.13 -12.44 -3.67
CA LEU A 135 4.38 -13.11 -4.01
C LEU A 135 4.21 -13.87 -5.34
N SER A 136 5.06 -13.58 -6.33
CA SER A 136 4.94 -14.15 -7.68
C SER A 136 4.97 -15.67 -7.70
N ARG A 137 5.68 -16.31 -6.77
CA ARG A 137 5.75 -17.78 -6.68
C ARG A 137 4.42 -18.45 -6.28
N SER A 138 3.55 -17.70 -5.62
CA SER A 138 2.28 -18.22 -5.08
C SER A 138 1.09 -17.93 -5.98
N ILE A 139 1.32 -17.32 -7.15
CA ILE A 139 0.25 -16.88 -8.03
C ILE A 139 0.05 -17.91 -9.15
N ASN A 140 -1.18 -18.41 -9.23
CA ASN A 140 -1.68 -19.16 -10.38
C ASN A 140 -3.05 -18.57 -10.74
N LEU A 141 -3.05 -17.29 -11.14
CA LEU A 141 -4.25 -16.54 -11.51
C LEU A 141 -4.17 -16.12 -12.96
N SER A 142 -5.32 -16.03 -13.61
CA SER A 142 -5.48 -15.53 -14.97
C SER A 142 -6.52 -14.42 -15.01
N VAL A 143 -6.42 -13.53 -16.00
CA VAL A 143 -7.45 -12.52 -16.23
C VAL A 143 -8.79 -13.22 -16.51
N GLY A 144 -9.83 -12.80 -15.81
CA GLY A 144 -11.16 -13.42 -15.83
C GLY A 144 -11.43 -14.38 -14.68
N ASP A 145 -10.43 -14.81 -13.93
CA ASP A 145 -10.64 -15.68 -12.77
C ASP A 145 -11.47 -15.00 -11.70
N LYS A 146 -12.39 -15.77 -11.12
CA LYS A 146 -13.23 -15.35 -10.00
C LYS A 146 -12.60 -15.81 -8.70
N VAL A 147 -12.34 -14.86 -7.82
CA VAL A 147 -11.60 -15.05 -6.56
C VAL A 147 -12.33 -14.41 -5.39
N GLY A 148 -11.92 -14.77 -4.17
CA GLY A 148 -12.23 -14.04 -2.96
C GLY A 148 -11.13 -13.03 -2.62
N VAL A 149 -11.50 -11.95 -1.96
CA VAL A 149 -10.57 -10.90 -1.50
C VAL A 149 -10.83 -10.60 -0.04
N VAL A 150 -9.80 -10.73 0.77
CA VAL A 150 -9.82 -10.31 2.18
C VAL A 150 -9.02 -9.01 2.32
N LEU A 151 -9.65 -8.01 2.94
CA LEU A 151 -9.05 -6.71 3.21
C LEU A 151 -8.58 -6.67 4.66
N ASN A 152 -7.29 -6.45 4.90
CA ASN A 152 -6.76 -6.23 6.25
C ASN A 152 -7.08 -4.80 6.71
N THR A 153 -8.28 -4.61 7.20
CA THR A 153 -8.82 -3.29 7.58
C THR A 153 -8.14 -2.66 8.80
N ASN A 154 -7.35 -3.42 9.56
CA ASN A 154 -6.55 -2.88 10.66
C ASN A 154 -5.42 -1.95 10.18
N GLU A 155 -5.04 -2.07 8.92
CA GLU A 155 -4.02 -1.24 8.27
C GLU A 155 -4.62 -0.10 7.44
N ALA A 156 -5.94 0.06 7.49
CA ALA A 156 -6.64 1.06 6.71
C ALA A 156 -6.61 2.45 7.35
N ILE A 157 -6.51 3.47 6.50
CA ILE A 157 -6.72 4.86 6.87
C ILE A 157 -8.14 5.22 6.41
N VAL A 158 -8.96 5.74 7.31
CA VAL A 158 -10.34 6.17 6.99
C VAL A 158 -10.32 7.65 6.62
N GLU A 159 -10.80 7.94 5.43
CA GLU A 159 -11.08 9.31 4.98
C GLU A 159 -12.53 9.66 5.28
N PRO A 160 -12.79 10.84 5.88
CA PRO A 160 -14.16 11.29 6.13
C PRO A 160 -14.91 11.61 4.83
#